data_e0889e25d60715e274c94d67da2f9703
#
_entry.id   e0889e25d60715e274c94d67da2f9703
#
_cell.length_a   1.000
_cell.length_b   1.000
_cell.length_c   1.000
_cell.angle_alpha   90.00
_cell.angle_beta   90.00
_cell.angle_gamma   90.00
#
_symmetry.space_group_name_H-M   'P 1'
#
loop_
_entity.id
_entity.type
_entity.pdbx_description
1 polymer ?
#
loop_
_entity_poly.entity_id
_entity_poly.type
_entity_poly.pdbx_seq_one_letter_code
_entity_poly.pdbx_strand_id
1 'polypeptide(L)'
;MPNDPEGRTGIDVFRKNRVPQARFFDLDVIKDTESPYPHMLPTAEAFADAMSELGIRRDDEVVVYDTEELGIFSAPRVGWTLRVFGHPKVHILNNYRLWVRGNYPTETGEPQKPEKSSYPVPTYDSKLVIPYLELKEIAKEHRKEGAKEVEILDARSPGRWAGTDPEPRPGLSSGHIPGSTSLPFQELLDPETKTYLAPDELRKVFESRGLDETKSIISSCGTGVTATIIETALGLAEFGDPSIHRVYDGSWT
;
A
#
# COMPACT_ATOMS: atom_id res chain seq x y z
N MET A 1 -3.94 -8.08 -12.78
CA MET A 1 -3.04 -8.51 -11.68
C MET A 1 -1.59 -8.42 -12.15
N PRO A 2 -0.67 -7.82 -11.40
CA PRO A 2 0.72 -7.71 -11.82
C PRO A 2 1.33 -9.10 -12.07
N ASN A 3 1.88 -9.31 -13.27
CA ASN A 3 2.57 -10.56 -13.65
C ASN A 3 1.73 -11.85 -13.54
N ASP A 4 0.41 -11.76 -13.69
CA ASP A 4 -0.42 -12.95 -13.72
C ASP A 4 -0.10 -13.82 -14.95
N PRO A 5 0.29 -15.10 -14.78
CA PRO A 5 0.71 -15.94 -15.90
C PRO A 5 -0.43 -16.29 -16.87
N GLU A 6 -1.69 -16.16 -16.44
CA GLU A 6 -2.88 -16.38 -17.27
C GLU A 6 -3.45 -15.07 -17.83
N GLY A 7 -2.82 -13.92 -17.55
CA GLY A 7 -3.27 -12.60 -18.00
C GLY A 7 -4.60 -12.13 -17.40
N ARG A 8 -5.02 -12.71 -16.26
CA ARG A 8 -6.28 -12.34 -15.59
C ARG A 8 -6.19 -10.95 -14.99
N THR A 9 -7.29 -10.25 -15.02
CA THR A 9 -7.47 -8.98 -14.30
C THR A 9 -7.86 -9.23 -12.84
N GLY A 10 -7.81 -8.19 -12.00
CA GLY A 10 -8.27 -8.29 -10.61
C GLY A 10 -9.74 -8.69 -10.50
N ILE A 11 -10.59 -8.16 -11.39
CA ILE A 11 -12.02 -8.48 -11.39
C ILE A 11 -12.28 -9.93 -11.82
N ASP A 12 -11.46 -10.52 -12.71
CA ASP A 12 -11.63 -11.91 -13.10
C ASP A 12 -11.37 -12.86 -11.93
N VAL A 13 -10.33 -12.57 -11.13
CA VAL A 13 -10.03 -13.33 -9.92
C VAL A 13 -11.09 -13.11 -8.85
N PHE A 14 -11.59 -11.89 -8.69
CA PHE A 14 -12.67 -11.56 -7.77
C PHE A 14 -13.99 -12.31 -8.11
N ARG A 15 -14.31 -12.46 -9.41
CA ARG A 15 -15.45 -13.26 -9.87
C ARG A 15 -15.29 -14.74 -9.61
N LYS A 16 -14.03 -15.22 -9.68
CA LYS A 16 -13.72 -16.63 -9.44
C LYS A 16 -13.92 -17.03 -7.99
N ASN A 17 -13.50 -16.19 -7.05
CA ASN A 17 -13.63 -16.49 -5.62
C ASN A 17 -13.44 -15.21 -4.77
N ARG A 18 -14.35 -14.97 -3.83
CA ARG A 18 -14.31 -13.80 -2.92
C ARG A 18 -15.01 -14.10 -1.59
N VAL A 19 -14.76 -13.27 -0.60
CA VAL A 19 -15.58 -13.24 0.63
C VAL A 19 -17.03 -12.86 0.24
N PRO A 20 -18.06 -13.50 0.80
CA PRO A 20 -19.46 -13.16 0.48
C PRO A 20 -19.75 -11.67 0.66
N GLN A 21 -20.48 -11.08 -0.28
CA GLN A 21 -20.86 -9.67 -0.32
C GLN A 21 -19.69 -8.69 -0.43
N ALA A 22 -18.45 -9.13 -0.66
CA ALA A 22 -17.31 -8.25 -0.88
C ALA A 22 -17.55 -7.29 -2.06
N ARG A 23 -16.90 -6.13 -2.03
CA ARG A 23 -16.90 -5.11 -3.07
C ARG A 23 -15.53 -5.09 -3.75
N PHE A 24 -15.51 -4.87 -5.05
CA PHE A 24 -14.26 -4.78 -5.80
C PHE A 24 -13.79 -3.32 -5.86
N PHE A 25 -12.72 -3.03 -5.14
CA PHE A 25 -12.04 -1.73 -5.19
C PHE A 25 -10.95 -1.80 -6.27
N ASP A 26 -11.17 -1.12 -7.38
CA ASP A 26 -10.24 -1.12 -8.52
C ASP A 26 -9.25 0.04 -8.41
N LEU A 27 -7.99 -0.26 -8.08
CA LEU A 27 -6.91 0.74 -7.98
C LEU A 27 -6.54 1.37 -9.34
N ASP A 28 -6.86 0.72 -10.45
CA ASP A 28 -6.63 1.28 -11.79
C ASP A 28 -7.70 2.29 -12.20
N VAL A 29 -8.84 2.28 -11.52
CA VAL A 29 -9.99 3.18 -11.74
C VAL A 29 -10.04 4.25 -10.65
N ILE A 30 -9.93 3.86 -9.37
CA ILE A 30 -10.03 4.77 -8.22
C ILE A 30 -8.67 5.39 -7.92
N LYS A 31 -8.29 6.34 -8.73
CA LYS A 31 -7.00 7.05 -8.71
C LYS A 31 -7.14 8.47 -9.25
N ASP A 32 -6.08 9.27 -9.14
CA ASP A 32 -5.96 10.52 -9.87
C ASP A 32 -5.82 10.24 -11.37
N THR A 33 -6.84 10.62 -12.15
CA THR A 33 -6.89 10.43 -13.62
C THR A 33 -6.12 11.50 -14.38
N GLU A 34 -5.81 12.63 -13.74
CA GLU A 34 -5.05 13.73 -14.34
C GLU A 34 -3.54 13.54 -14.20
N SER A 35 -3.12 12.68 -13.25
CA SER A 35 -1.72 12.37 -13.03
C SER A 35 -1.16 11.47 -14.13
N PRO A 36 0.05 11.76 -14.68
CA PRO A 36 0.74 10.85 -15.58
C PRO A 36 1.27 9.60 -14.86
N TYR A 37 1.27 9.60 -13.52
CA TYR A 37 1.77 8.49 -12.72
C TYR A 37 0.62 7.55 -12.32
N PRO A 38 0.88 6.22 -12.30
CA PRO A 38 -0.16 5.26 -11.96
C PRO A 38 -0.45 5.27 -10.45
N HIS A 39 -1.68 4.94 -10.09
CA HIS A 39 -2.13 4.72 -8.71
C HIS A 39 -2.02 5.90 -7.74
N MET A 40 -1.80 7.14 -8.26
CA MET A 40 -1.83 8.33 -7.41
C MET A 40 -3.17 8.45 -6.69
N LEU A 41 -3.15 8.96 -5.46
CA LEU A 41 -4.38 9.17 -4.68
C LEU A 41 -5.40 9.99 -5.46
N PRO A 42 -6.66 9.57 -5.51
CA PRO A 42 -7.73 10.35 -6.16
C PRO A 42 -7.97 11.68 -5.43
N THR A 43 -8.75 12.56 -6.04
CA THR A 43 -9.28 13.71 -5.31
C THR A 43 -10.27 13.24 -4.23
N ALA A 44 -10.55 14.09 -3.23
CA ALA A 44 -11.50 13.76 -2.17
C ALA A 44 -12.91 13.51 -2.72
N GLU A 45 -13.31 14.25 -3.76
CA GLU A 45 -14.59 14.08 -4.47
C GLU A 45 -14.64 12.74 -5.20
N ALA A 46 -13.61 12.41 -5.99
CA ALA A 46 -13.53 11.13 -6.72
C ALA A 46 -13.51 9.94 -5.76
N PHE A 47 -12.83 10.06 -4.62
CA PHE A 47 -12.87 9.05 -3.57
C PHE A 47 -14.28 8.88 -2.99
N ALA A 48 -14.96 9.98 -2.63
CA ALA A 48 -16.32 9.96 -2.07
C ALA A 48 -17.32 9.33 -3.05
N ASP A 49 -17.20 9.66 -4.35
CA ASP A 49 -18.03 9.08 -5.40
C ASP A 49 -17.79 7.57 -5.52
N ALA A 50 -16.53 7.14 -5.53
CA ALA A 50 -16.18 5.73 -5.59
C ALA A 50 -16.71 4.94 -4.39
N MET A 51 -16.57 5.46 -3.16
CA MET A 51 -17.11 4.84 -1.95
C MET A 51 -18.64 4.76 -2.01
N SER A 52 -19.30 5.79 -2.52
CA SER A 52 -20.75 5.82 -2.71
C SER A 52 -21.21 4.76 -3.71
N GLU A 53 -20.53 4.60 -4.86
CA GLU A 53 -20.83 3.56 -5.85
C GLU A 53 -20.58 2.15 -5.32
N LEU A 54 -19.60 1.97 -4.43
CA LEU A 54 -19.35 0.71 -3.73
C LEU A 54 -20.38 0.44 -2.61
N GLY A 55 -21.31 1.37 -2.34
CA GLY A 55 -22.31 1.24 -1.30
C GLY A 55 -21.75 1.34 0.12
N ILE A 56 -20.56 1.93 0.29
CA ILE A 56 -19.88 2.08 1.58
C ILE A 56 -20.28 3.42 2.20
N ARG A 57 -20.55 3.41 3.50
CA ARG A 57 -20.86 4.60 4.30
C ARG A 57 -19.67 5.00 5.16
N ARG A 58 -19.68 6.25 5.62
CA ARG A 58 -18.58 6.80 6.44
C ARG A 58 -18.39 6.08 7.78
N ASP A 59 -19.44 5.49 8.33
CA ASP A 59 -19.46 4.81 9.62
C ASP A 59 -19.34 3.28 9.52
N ASP A 60 -19.31 2.73 8.32
CA ASP A 60 -19.11 1.31 8.11
C ASP A 60 -17.72 0.87 8.61
N GLU A 61 -17.62 -0.37 9.04
CA GLU A 61 -16.36 -1.05 9.31
C GLU A 61 -15.90 -1.75 8.05
N VAL A 62 -14.74 -1.34 7.53
CA VAL A 62 -14.23 -1.82 6.25
C VAL A 62 -13.06 -2.77 6.48
N VAL A 63 -13.18 -3.99 5.96
CA VAL A 63 -12.09 -4.97 5.92
C VAL A 63 -11.61 -5.11 4.48
N VAL A 64 -10.35 -4.79 4.21
CA VAL A 64 -9.73 -4.91 2.88
C VAL A 64 -8.89 -6.17 2.79
N TYR A 65 -8.88 -6.78 1.61
CA TYR A 65 -8.08 -7.97 1.35
C TYR A 65 -7.68 -8.10 -0.12
N ASP A 66 -6.65 -8.87 -0.39
CA ASP A 66 -6.16 -9.20 -1.72
C ASP A 66 -6.67 -10.57 -2.20
N THR A 67 -6.28 -10.95 -3.41
CA THR A 67 -6.57 -12.28 -3.97
C THR A 67 -5.80 -13.38 -3.23
N GLU A 68 -6.26 -14.62 -3.37
CA GLU A 68 -5.61 -15.79 -2.79
C GLU A 68 -4.17 -15.96 -3.30
N GLU A 69 -3.94 -15.66 -4.59
CA GLU A 69 -2.63 -15.82 -5.23
C GLU A 69 -1.61 -14.78 -4.76
N LEU A 70 -2.02 -13.53 -4.59
CA LEU A 70 -1.12 -12.44 -4.19
C LEU A 70 -0.78 -12.46 -2.68
N GLY A 71 -1.73 -12.88 -1.85
CA GLY A 71 -1.57 -12.76 -0.40
C GLY A 71 -1.69 -11.31 0.06
N ILE A 72 -0.63 -10.72 0.61
CA ILE A 72 -0.57 -9.30 0.96
C ILE A 72 0.15 -8.53 -0.16
N PHE A 73 -0.55 -7.65 -0.86
CA PHE A 73 0.01 -6.84 -1.94
C PHE A 73 -0.65 -5.46 -2.08
N SER A 74 -1.92 -5.40 -2.49
CA SER A 74 -2.66 -4.15 -2.77
C SER A 74 -3.59 -3.74 -1.64
N ALA A 75 -4.05 -4.67 -0.81
CA ALA A 75 -4.95 -4.37 0.31
C ALA A 75 -4.37 -3.32 1.28
N PRO A 76 -3.06 -3.34 1.62
CA PRO A 76 -2.46 -2.26 2.42
C PRO A 76 -2.58 -0.89 1.76
N ARG A 77 -2.46 -0.82 0.42
CA ARG A 77 -2.65 0.43 -0.33
C ARG A 77 -4.08 0.95 -0.21
N VAL A 78 -5.08 0.09 -0.36
CA VAL A 78 -6.49 0.47 -0.18
C VAL A 78 -6.75 0.89 1.26
N GLY A 79 -6.24 0.13 2.24
CA GLY A 79 -6.34 0.48 3.66
C GLY A 79 -5.73 1.84 3.99
N TRP A 80 -4.53 2.11 3.46
CA TRP A 80 -3.87 3.40 3.61
C TRP A 80 -4.66 4.53 2.92
N THR A 81 -5.18 4.31 1.70
CA THR A 81 -6.02 5.29 1.01
C THR A 81 -7.26 5.65 1.85
N LEU A 82 -7.94 4.65 2.41
CA LEU A 82 -9.07 4.87 3.32
C LEU A 82 -8.67 5.73 4.55
N ARG A 83 -7.50 5.46 5.15
CA ARG A 83 -6.99 6.26 6.28
C ARG A 83 -6.63 7.68 5.88
N VAL A 84 -5.98 7.87 4.72
CA VAL A 84 -5.65 9.22 4.19
C VAL A 84 -6.91 10.06 4.02
N PHE A 85 -8.00 9.45 3.57
CA PHE A 85 -9.32 10.09 3.49
C PHE A 85 -10.13 9.97 4.77
N GLY A 86 -9.47 9.62 5.87
CA GLY A 86 -10.01 9.64 7.22
C GLY A 86 -11.17 8.68 7.46
N HIS A 87 -11.31 7.57 6.73
CA HIS A 87 -12.29 6.53 7.07
C HIS A 87 -11.97 5.94 8.45
N PRO A 88 -12.92 5.91 9.42
CA PRO A 88 -12.58 5.70 10.82
C PRO A 88 -12.24 4.27 11.21
N LYS A 89 -12.77 3.28 10.48
CA LYS A 89 -12.67 1.86 10.85
C LYS A 89 -12.18 1.05 9.66
N VAL A 90 -10.86 0.87 9.58
CA VAL A 90 -10.19 0.16 8.48
C VAL A 90 -9.37 -0.99 9.02
N HIS A 91 -9.59 -2.18 8.49
CA HIS A 91 -8.87 -3.40 8.84
C HIS A 91 -8.31 -4.05 7.58
N ILE A 92 -7.21 -4.77 7.72
CA ILE A 92 -6.62 -5.58 6.66
C ILE A 92 -6.73 -7.05 7.07
N LEU A 93 -7.41 -7.86 6.24
CA LEU A 93 -7.42 -9.32 6.42
C LEU A 93 -6.03 -9.87 6.03
N ASN A 94 -5.37 -10.49 6.96
CA ASN A 94 -3.99 -11.00 6.85
C ASN A 94 -3.93 -12.51 6.58
N ASN A 95 -4.31 -13.09 5.52
CA ASN A 95 -4.73 -12.77 4.20
C ASN A 95 -5.88 -13.70 3.73
N TYR A 96 -6.42 -13.50 2.54
CA TYR A 96 -7.54 -14.28 1.99
C TYR A 96 -7.17 -15.75 1.71
N ARG A 97 -5.91 -16.08 1.43
CA ARG A 97 -5.43 -17.46 1.28
C ARG A 97 -5.73 -18.33 2.51
N LEU A 98 -5.55 -17.77 3.72
CA LEU A 98 -5.86 -18.48 4.96
C LEU A 98 -7.37 -18.61 5.17
N TRP A 99 -8.16 -17.63 4.73
CA TRP A 99 -9.62 -17.73 4.71
C TRP A 99 -10.10 -18.92 3.88
N VAL A 100 -9.57 -19.06 2.66
CA VAL A 100 -9.91 -20.17 1.76
C VAL A 100 -9.42 -21.51 2.32
N ARG A 101 -8.17 -21.60 2.79
CA ARG A 101 -7.61 -22.82 3.41
C ARG A 101 -8.37 -23.24 4.66
N GLY A 102 -8.93 -22.30 5.41
CA GLY A 102 -9.77 -22.54 6.59
C GLY A 102 -11.22 -22.97 6.24
N ASN A 103 -11.54 -23.11 4.96
CA ASN A 103 -12.89 -23.44 4.47
C ASN A 103 -13.96 -22.45 4.94
N TYR A 104 -13.61 -21.19 5.13
CA TYR A 104 -14.57 -20.14 5.42
C TYR A 104 -15.45 -19.83 4.18
N PRO A 105 -16.66 -19.30 4.37
CA PRO A 105 -17.59 -19.05 3.27
C PRO A 105 -16.99 -18.19 2.16
N THR A 106 -17.20 -18.60 0.91
CA THR A 106 -16.80 -17.86 -0.29
C THR A 106 -17.98 -17.76 -1.27
N GLU A 107 -17.88 -16.80 -2.19
CA GLU A 107 -18.87 -16.53 -3.23
C GLU A 107 -18.19 -16.46 -4.60
N THR A 108 -18.88 -16.92 -5.65
CA THR A 108 -18.40 -16.97 -7.03
C THR A 108 -19.37 -16.29 -7.98
N GLY A 109 -18.93 -16.03 -9.21
CA GLY A 109 -19.76 -15.43 -10.27
C GLY A 109 -19.79 -13.91 -10.22
N GLU A 110 -20.73 -13.31 -10.98
CA GLU A 110 -20.85 -11.85 -11.03
C GLU A 110 -21.23 -11.28 -9.67
N PRO A 111 -20.49 -10.26 -9.17
CA PRO A 111 -20.85 -9.61 -7.93
C PRO A 111 -22.17 -8.85 -8.09
N GLN A 112 -23.00 -8.89 -7.06
CA GLN A 112 -24.19 -8.05 -7.03
C GLN A 112 -23.79 -6.59 -6.98
N LYS A 113 -24.41 -5.76 -7.84
CA LYS A 113 -24.22 -4.32 -7.76
C LYS A 113 -24.79 -3.82 -6.44
N PRO A 114 -23.97 -3.15 -5.60
CA PRO A 114 -24.48 -2.61 -4.34
C PRO A 114 -25.48 -1.48 -4.60
N GLU A 115 -26.38 -1.28 -3.65
CA GLU A 115 -27.15 -0.04 -3.58
C GLU A 115 -26.17 1.13 -3.29
N LYS A 116 -26.27 2.18 -4.10
CA LYS A 116 -25.43 3.37 -3.93
C LYS A 116 -25.69 4.03 -2.57
N SER A 117 -24.63 4.29 -1.83
CA SER A 117 -24.69 5.04 -0.58
C SER A 117 -24.48 6.55 -0.82
N SER A 118 -24.42 7.31 0.26
CA SER A 118 -23.97 8.72 0.25
C SER A 118 -22.76 8.83 1.16
N TYR A 119 -21.56 8.82 0.56
CA TYR A 119 -20.31 9.03 1.28
C TYR A 119 -19.97 10.53 1.28
N PRO A 120 -19.75 11.17 2.44
CA PRO A 120 -19.42 12.59 2.48
C PRO A 120 -18.02 12.83 1.90
N VAL A 121 -17.82 13.95 1.20
CA VAL A 121 -16.48 14.34 0.72
C VAL A 121 -15.56 14.52 1.94
N PRO A 122 -14.48 13.74 2.04
CA PRO A 122 -13.62 13.73 3.22
C PRO A 122 -12.58 14.86 3.17
N THR A 123 -11.94 15.10 4.30
CA THR A 123 -10.72 15.89 4.36
C THR A 123 -9.52 14.98 4.15
N TYR A 124 -8.62 15.37 3.26
CA TYR A 124 -7.34 14.69 3.02
C TYR A 124 -6.37 14.89 4.19
N ASP A 125 -5.88 13.82 4.77
CA ASP A 125 -4.86 13.88 5.83
C ASP A 125 -3.44 13.93 5.21
N SER A 126 -2.94 15.15 5.05
CA SER A 126 -1.60 15.39 4.51
C SER A 126 -0.46 14.88 5.40
N LYS A 127 -0.72 14.51 6.64
CA LYS A 127 0.31 13.98 7.55
C LYS A 127 0.75 12.57 7.19
N LEU A 128 -0.09 11.82 6.49
CA LEU A 128 0.20 10.45 6.06
C LEU A 128 0.95 10.39 4.71
N VAL A 129 1.10 11.54 4.03
CA VAL A 129 1.67 11.61 2.69
C VAL A 129 2.81 12.62 2.65
N ILE A 130 3.94 12.23 2.04
CA ILE A 130 5.02 13.18 1.77
C ILE A 130 4.93 13.68 0.32
N PRO A 131 4.88 15.01 0.08
CA PRO A 131 4.90 15.55 -1.26
C PRO A 131 6.29 15.46 -1.90
N TYR A 132 6.33 15.37 -3.24
CA TYR A 132 7.57 15.26 -4.02
C TYR A 132 8.61 16.34 -3.67
N LEU A 133 8.19 17.60 -3.55
CA LEU A 133 9.13 18.70 -3.30
C LEU A 133 9.81 18.56 -1.93
N GLU A 134 9.09 18.15 -0.90
CA GLU A 134 9.67 17.93 0.41
C GLU A 134 10.65 16.75 0.40
N LEU A 135 10.27 15.61 -0.19
CA LEU A 135 11.16 14.46 -0.30
C LEU A 135 12.41 14.77 -1.11
N LYS A 136 12.26 15.53 -2.19
CA LYS A 136 13.38 15.97 -3.03
C LYS A 136 14.41 16.79 -2.24
N GLU A 137 13.96 17.70 -1.38
CA GLU A 137 14.87 18.48 -0.55
C GLU A 137 15.55 17.59 0.51
N ILE A 138 14.83 16.67 1.15
CA ILE A 138 15.43 15.68 2.05
C ILE A 138 16.52 14.87 1.34
N ALA A 139 16.23 14.37 0.15
CA ALA A 139 17.20 13.58 -0.65
C ALA A 139 18.43 14.39 -1.08
N LYS A 140 18.27 15.67 -1.40
CA LYS A 140 19.40 16.56 -1.74
C LYS A 140 20.30 16.92 -0.56
N GLU A 141 19.70 16.97 0.63
CA GLU A 141 20.42 17.32 1.86
C GLU A 141 21.00 16.09 2.56
N HIS A 142 20.63 14.90 2.12
CA HIS A 142 21.19 13.65 2.60
C HIS A 142 22.73 13.73 2.63
N ARG A 143 23.37 13.44 3.78
CA ARG A 143 24.81 13.56 4.09
C ARG A 143 25.35 14.98 4.33
N LYS A 144 24.54 16.02 4.29
CA LYS A 144 24.99 17.33 4.73
C LYS A 144 24.94 17.44 6.25
N GLU A 145 25.84 18.24 6.80
CA GLU A 145 25.80 18.57 8.23
C GLU A 145 24.47 19.27 8.56
N GLY A 146 23.76 18.81 9.60
CA GLY A 146 22.47 19.34 10.00
C GLY A 146 21.28 18.89 9.14
N ALA A 147 21.46 17.89 8.26
CA ALA A 147 20.34 17.28 7.54
C ALA A 147 19.27 16.72 8.49
N LYS A 148 18.02 16.77 8.06
CA LYS A 148 16.92 16.09 8.80
C LYS A 148 17.23 14.61 8.92
N GLU A 149 17.15 14.08 10.13
CA GLU A 149 17.25 12.64 10.37
C GLU A 149 15.92 11.96 10.00
N VAL A 150 15.89 11.39 8.81
CA VAL A 150 14.72 10.71 8.23
C VAL A 150 15.17 9.38 7.65
N GLU A 151 14.43 8.33 7.93
CA GLU A 151 14.62 7.01 7.31
C GLU A 151 13.74 6.91 6.05
N ILE A 152 14.33 6.68 4.88
CA ILE A 152 13.60 6.44 3.63
C ILE A 152 13.72 4.95 3.31
N LEU A 153 12.59 4.24 3.22
CA LEU A 153 12.54 2.80 2.98
C LEU A 153 12.01 2.52 1.59
N ASP A 154 12.71 1.68 0.82
CA ASP A 154 12.31 1.30 -0.53
C ASP A 154 11.88 -0.17 -0.57
N ALA A 155 10.61 -0.40 -0.87
CA ALA A 155 9.98 -1.73 -0.89
C ALA A 155 10.28 -2.56 -2.15
N ARG A 156 11.01 -2.01 -3.14
CA ARG A 156 11.35 -2.73 -4.39
C ARG A 156 12.40 -3.82 -4.14
N SER A 157 12.61 -4.67 -5.15
CA SER A 157 13.69 -5.67 -5.09
C SER A 157 15.07 -5.01 -4.93
N PRO A 158 16.04 -5.70 -4.29
CA PRO A 158 17.38 -5.16 -4.08
C PRO A 158 18.08 -4.75 -5.39
N GLY A 159 17.89 -5.51 -6.47
CA GLY A 159 18.51 -5.21 -7.76
C GLY A 159 17.93 -3.95 -8.41
N ARG A 160 16.63 -3.70 -8.28
CA ARG A 160 16.02 -2.45 -8.75
C ARG A 160 16.51 -1.25 -7.93
N TRP A 161 16.57 -1.40 -6.60
CA TRP A 161 17.11 -0.37 -5.71
C TRP A 161 18.60 -0.10 -6.01
N ALA A 162 19.41 -1.13 -6.17
CA ALA A 162 20.83 -1.00 -6.48
C ALA A 162 21.12 -0.49 -7.90
N GLY A 163 20.12 -0.50 -8.79
CA GLY A 163 20.28 -0.11 -10.19
C GLY A 163 20.88 -1.21 -11.09
N THR A 164 20.95 -2.45 -10.62
CA THR A 164 21.45 -3.60 -11.38
C THR A 164 20.37 -4.29 -12.19
N ASP A 165 19.10 -4.16 -11.77
CA ASP A 165 17.96 -4.70 -12.50
C ASP A 165 17.17 -3.56 -13.18
N PRO A 166 16.57 -3.79 -14.35
CA PRO A 166 15.75 -2.80 -15.02
C PRO A 166 14.42 -2.56 -14.27
N GLU A 167 13.87 -1.37 -14.42
CA GLU A 167 12.50 -1.10 -14.01
C GLU A 167 11.50 -1.82 -14.94
N PRO A 168 10.35 -2.31 -14.41
CA PRO A 168 9.35 -3.00 -15.22
C PRO A 168 8.70 -2.13 -16.30
N ARG A 169 8.74 -0.80 -16.11
CA ARG A 169 8.19 0.17 -17.06
C ARG A 169 9.28 0.77 -17.92
N PRO A 170 9.06 0.82 -19.24
CA PRO A 170 10.01 1.47 -20.15
C PRO A 170 10.23 2.95 -19.81
N GLY A 171 11.46 3.42 -19.98
CA GLY A 171 11.82 4.84 -19.81
C GLY A 171 12.15 5.26 -18.38
N LEU A 172 11.99 4.38 -17.38
CA LEU A 172 12.43 4.66 -16.02
C LEU A 172 13.90 4.26 -15.82
N SER A 173 14.66 5.11 -15.17
CA SER A 173 16.03 4.79 -14.74
C SER A 173 16.01 3.81 -13.57
N SER A 174 17.00 2.92 -13.49
CA SER A 174 17.25 2.11 -12.30
C SER A 174 17.97 2.93 -11.22
N GLY A 175 17.93 2.47 -9.98
CA GLY A 175 18.55 3.14 -8.84
C GLY A 175 17.55 3.45 -7.72
N HIS A 176 17.91 4.38 -6.84
CA HIS A 176 17.11 4.67 -5.65
C HIS A 176 17.16 6.15 -5.26
N ILE A 177 16.23 6.55 -4.40
CA ILE A 177 16.22 7.89 -3.78
C ILE A 177 17.45 8.03 -2.88
N PRO A 178 18.29 9.06 -3.05
CA PRO A 178 19.47 9.26 -2.20
C PRO A 178 19.12 9.21 -0.71
N GLY A 179 19.85 8.37 0.04
CA GLY A 179 19.59 8.14 1.45
C GLY A 179 18.56 7.07 1.78
N SER A 180 17.97 6.41 0.78
CA SER A 180 17.05 5.32 1.04
C SER A 180 17.75 4.01 1.39
N THR A 181 17.11 3.23 2.25
CA THR A 181 17.48 1.87 2.63
C THR A 181 16.60 0.88 1.89
N SER A 182 17.21 -0.14 1.28
CA SER A 182 16.46 -1.24 0.64
C SER A 182 15.78 -2.11 1.70
N LEU A 183 14.47 -2.20 1.62
CA LEU A 183 13.64 -3.09 2.44
C LEU A 183 12.58 -3.75 1.56
N PRO A 184 12.95 -4.80 0.81
CA PRO A 184 12.01 -5.52 -0.04
C PRO A 184 10.79 -5.98 0.75
N PHE A 185 9.59 -5.64 0.28
CA PHE A 185 8.37 -5.93 1.03
C PHE A 185 8.18 -7.42 1.35
N GLN A 186 8.75 -8.31 0.54
CA GLN A 186 8.69 -9.76 0.75
C GLN A 186 9.35 -10.20 2.06
N GLU A 187 10.31 -9.43 2.58
CA GLU A 187 10.97 -9.71 3.84
C GLU A 187 10.10 -9.45 5.08
N LEU A 188 8.98 -8.75 4.88
CA LEU A 188 7.98 -8.46 5.91
C LEU A 188 6.86 -9.51 5.95
N LEU A 189 6.91 -10.49 5.03
CA LEU A 189 5.88 -11.50 4.88
C LEU A 189 6.44 -12.89 5.07
N ASP A 190 5.65 -13.75 5.70
CA ASP A 190 5.95 -15.17 5.77
C ASP A 190 6.05 -15.77 4.37
N PRO A 191 7.12 -16.49 4.02
CA PRO A 191 7.36 -16.95 2.65
C PRO A 191 6.36 -18.01 2.16
N GLU A 192 5.70 -18.73 3.06
CA GLU A 192 4.74 -19.79 2.73
C GLU A 192 3.30 -19.26 2.71
N THR A 193 2.88 -18.61 3.77
CA THR A 193 1.51 -18.12 3.93
C THR A 193 1.26 -16.78 3.26
N LYS A 194 2.32 -15.97 3.04
CA LYS A 194 2.25 -14.59 2.54
C LYS A 194 1.47 -13.66 3.47
N THR A 195 1.36 -14.01 4.74
CA THR A 195 0.87 -13.11 5.79
C THR A 195 1.99 -12.19 6.26
N TYR A 196 1.66 -11.10 6.92
CA TYR A 196 2.68 -10.37 7.68
C TYR A 196 3.34 -11.30 8.70
N LEU A 197 4.63 -11.12 8.91
CA LEU A 197 5.35 -11.72 10.03
C LEU A 197 4.74 -11.28 11.36
N ALA A 198 5.01 -12.02 12.44
CA ALA A 198 4.60 -11.61 13.77
C ALA A 198 5.25 -10.26 14.18
N PRO A 199 4.61 -9.44 15.02
CA PRO A 199 5.13 -8.13 15.42
C PRO A 199 6.60 -8.11 15.85
N ASP A 200 6.99 -9.09 16.68
CA ASP A 200 8.38 -9.21 17.15
C ASP A 200 9.37 -9.58 16.03
N GLU A 201 8.93 -10.31 15.01
CA GLU A 201 9.75 -10.66 13.85
C GLU A 201 9.90 -9.46 12.92
N LEU A 202 8.82 -8.71 12.69
CA LEU A 202 8.87 -7.44 11.95
C LEU A 202 9.83 -6.46 12.61
N ARG A 203 9.78 -6.32 13.93
CA ARG A 203 10.70 -5.45 14.68
C ARG A 203 12.16 -5.86 14.45
N LYS A 204 12.48 -7.15 14.51
CA LYS A 204 13.82 -7.66 14.22
C LYS A 204 14.27 -7.35 12.78
N VAL A 205 13.38 -7.41 11.80
CA VAL A 205 13.70 -7.01 10.43
C VAL A 205 14.12 -5.54 10.38
N PHE A 206 13.37 -4.65 11.01
CA PHE A 206 13.68 -3.21 11.04
C PHE A 206 15.00 -2.93 11.79
N GLU A 207 15.19 -3.52 12.95
CA GLU A 207 16.42 -3.39 13.75
C GLU A 207 17.64 -3.93 12.99
N SER A 208 17.51 -5.04 12.26
CA SER A 208 18.60 -5.61 11.45
C SER A 208 19.05 -4.70 10.29
N ARG A 209 18.19 -3.78 9.87
CA ARG A 209 18.48 -2.74 8.88
C ARG A 209 19.06 -1.47 9.50
N GLY A 210 19.23 -1.44 10.83
CA GLY A 210 19.76 -0.30 11.55
C GLY A 210 18.80 0.87 11.61
N LEU A 211 17.48 0.63 11.47
CA LEU A 211 16.48 1.68 11.54
C LEU A 211 16.34 2.19 12.97
N ASP A 212 16.15 3.50 13.09
CA ASP A 212 15.96 4.21 14.36
C ASP A 212 14.48 4.61 14.48
N GLU A 213 13.77 3.98 15.41
CA GLU A 213 12.34 4.21 15.65
C GLU A 213 12.01 5.62 16.17
N THR A 214 13.01 6.41 16.56
CA THR A 214 12.80 7.81 16.98
C THR A 214 12.74 8.78 15.82
N LYS A 215 13.14 8.33 14.61
CA LYS A 215 13.17 9.13 13.40
C LYS A 215 11.85 9.05 12.62
N SER A 216 11.61 10.08 11.82
CA SER A 216 10.54 10.05 10.83
C SER A 216 10.84 9.00 9.76
N ILE A 217 9.86 8.18 9.41
CA ILE A 217 10.00 7.13 8.39
C ILE A 217 9.15 7.47 7.17
N ILE A 218 9.76 7.35 5.99
CA ILE A 218 9.12 7.54 4.70
C ILE A 218 9.20 6.24 3.92
N SER A 219 8.06 5.66 3.57
CA SER A 219 7.99 4.46 2.74
C SER A 219 7.81 4.80 1.28
N SER A 220 8.57 4.16 0.40
CA SER A 220 8.56 4.31 -1.05
C SER A 220 8.61 2.96 -1.76
N CYS A 221 8.25 2.94 -3.04
CA CYS A 221 8.41 1.75 -3.89
C CYS A 221 8.46 2.12 -5.37
N GLY A 222 7.82 1.36 -6.26
CA GLY A 222 7.69 1.71 -7.69
C GLY A 222 6.53 2.65 -8.00
N THR A 223 5.39 2.51 -7.34
CA THR A 223 4.13 3.20 -7.67
C THR A 223 3.24 3.47 -6.45
N GLY A 224 3.81 3.53 -5.25
CA GLY A 224 3.07 3.78 -4.01
C GLY A 224 2.21 2.61 -3.50
N VAL A 225 2.21 1.45 -4.17
CA VAL A 225 1.42 0.28 -3.74
C VAL A 225 2.14 -0.49 -2.64
N THR A 226 3.31 -1.07 -2.93
CA THR A 226 4.03 -1.90 -1.94
C THR A 226 4.72 -1.10 -0.83
N ALA A 227 4.86 0.21 -0.99
CA ALA A 227 5.29 1.10 0.09
C ALA A 227 4.36 1.04 1.31
N THR A 228 3.06 0.85 1.08
CA THR A 228 2.07 0.73 2.16
C THR A 228 2.13 -0.60 2.91
N ILE A 229 2.80 -1.62 2.34
CA ILE A 229 3.12 -2.85 3.08
C ILE A 229 4.11 -2.53 4.21
N ILE A 230 5.14 -1.73 3.92
CA ILE A 230 6.10 -1.27 4.94
C ILE A 230 5.38 -0.44 6.00
N GLU A 231 4.56 0.55 5.59
CA GLU A 231 3.82 1.41 6.51
C GLU A 231 2.91 0.60 7.45
N THR A 232 2.18 -0.38 6.91
CA THR A 232 1.36 -1.28 7.72
C THR A 232 2.20 -2.14 8.66
N ALA A 233 3.35 -2.67 8.20
CA ALA A 233 4.25 -3.48 9.02
C ALA A 233 4.87 -2.68 10.18
N LEU A 234 5.21 -1.40 9.95
CA LEU A 234 5.67 -0.49 11.02
C LEU A 234 4.59 -0.34 12.10
N GLY A 235 3.33 -0.18 11.70
CA GLY A 235 2.20 -0.11 12.64
C GLY A 235 1.98 -1.42 13.41
N LEU A 236 2.07 -2.58 12.73
CA LEU A 236 1.94 -3.89 13.38
C LEU A 236 3.05 -4.17 14.39
N ALA A 237 4.27 -3.73 14.09
CA ALA A 237 5.43 -3.87 14.97
C ALA A 237 5.49 -2.83 16.09
N GLU A 238 4.56 -1.86 16.10
CA GLU A 238 4.63 -0.68 16.98
C GLU A 238 6.03 -0.03 16.93
N PHE A 239 6.60 0.06 15.71
CA PHE A 239 7.94 0.58 15.49
C PHE A 239 7.88 2.10 15.26
N GLY A 240 8.24 2.87 16.27
CA GLY A 240 8.21 4.32 16.28
C GLY A 240 6.81 4.94 16.42
N ASP A 241 6.75 6.26 16.28
CA ASP A 241 5.48 7.01 16.36
C ASP A 241 4.77 7.00 14.99
N PRO A 242 3.59 6.39 14.86
CA PRO A 242 2.86 6.37 13.58
C PRO A 242 2.50 7.76 13.04
N SER A 243 2.47 8.80 13.88
CA SER A 243 2.17 10.16 13.44
C SER A 243 3.26 10.81 12.59
N ILE A 244 4.48 10.20 12.57
CA ILE A 244 5.61 10.63 11.76
C ILE A 244 5.96 9.64 10.65
N HIS A 245 5.13 8.62 10.43
CA HIS A 245 5.26 7.69 9.31
C HIS A 245 4.49 8.24 8.10
N ARG A 246 5.16 8.32 6.97
CA ARG A 246 4.57 8.84 5.73
C ARG A 246 4.84 7.93 4.54
N VAL A 247 3.97 7.97 3.56
CA VAL A 247 4.17 7.27 2.28
C VAL A 247 4.44 8.30 1.19
N TYR A 248 5.44 8.04 0.37
CA TYR A 248 5.65 8.76 -0.87
C TYR A 248 4.80 8.15 -1.98
N ASP A 249 3.68 8.79 -2.28
CA ASP A 249 2.66 8.30 -3.21
C ASP A 249 3.21 8.16 -4.64
N GLY A 250 3.93 9.15 -5.15
CA GLY A 250 4.57 9.11 -6.47
C GLY A 250 5.64 8.03 -6.60
N SER A 251 6.29 7.65 -5.50
CA SER A 251 7.32 6.60 -5.46
C SER A 251 8.44 6.82 -6.51
N TRP A 252 8.84 5.78 -7.25
CA TRP A 252 9.95 5.85 -8.21
C TRP A 252 9.51 6.22 -9.64
N THR A 253 8.21 6.37 -9.89
CA THR A 253 7.67 6.73 -11.24
C THR A 253 7.82 8.20 -11.59
#